data_e7433712ae35c0bb5b87a98755388a3a
#
_entry.id   e7433712ae35c0bb5b87a98755388a3a
#
_cell.length_a   1.000
_cell.length_b   1.000
_cell.length_c   1.000
_cell.angle_alpha   90.00
_cell.angle_beta   90.00
_cell.angle_gamma   90.00
#
_symmetry.space_group_name_H-M   'P 1'
#
loop_
_entity.id
_entity.type
_entity.pdbx_description
1 polymer ?
#
loop_
_entity_poly.entity_id
_entity_poly.type
_entity_poly.pdbx_seq_one_letter_code
_entity_poly.pdbx_strand_id
1 'polypeptide(L)'
;AATTAQSKPAATGSAAKTTTVYTNYAKTLSAYVTAEKKQHPAYGGKSISTSTYTTYINPAKDATHNYQFLRLNTYRPVNATAYNNLLNKKLKSGSVLKNKGNVLIAAAKKYNIDPVYLLCQTILETGYGQSVLSQGKSVTSVVSGKSVVKDRSTGKVTGFKTVNGKYI
;
A
#
# COMPACT_ATOMS: atom_id res chain seq x y z
N ALA A 1 -9.44 12.47 23.49
CA ALA A 1 -10.66 12.66 22.71
C ALA A 1 -10.56 11.84 21.43
N ALA A 2 -11.48 10.89 21.24
CA ALA A 2 -11.54 10.09 20.02
C ALA A 2 -12.11 10.96 18.89
N THR A 3 -11.34 11.20 17.85
CA THR A 3 -11.84 11.89 16.65
C THR A 3 -12.42 10.83 15.71
N THR A 4 -13.73 10.90 15.47
CA THR A 4 -14.44 10.02 14.55
C THR A 4 -14.12 10.43 13.14
N ALA A 5 -13.36 9.59 12.41
CA ALA A 5 -13.17 9.75 10.98
C ALA A 5 -14.34 9.06 10.25
N GLN A 6 -15.15 9.84 9.55
CA GLN A 6 -16.26 9.33 8.76
C GLN A 6 -15.76 8.90 7.39
N SER A 7 -15.94 7.63 7.04
CA SER A 7 -15.59 7.11 5.72
C SER A 7 -16.63 7.53 4.68
N LYS A 8 -16.16 7.98 3.51
CA LYS A 8 -17.02 8.26 2.35
C LYS A 8 -17.60 6.95 1.82
N PRO A 9 -18.90 6.89 1.46
CA PRO A 9 -19.49 5.71 0.82
C PRO A 9 -18.82 5.43 -0.53
N ALA A 10 -18.44 4.19 -0.76
CA ALA A 10 -18.03 3.73 -2.08
C ALA A 10 -19.27 3.70 -3.00
N ALA A 11 -19.15 4.26 -4.19
CA ALA A 11 -20.24 4.36 -5.16
C ALA A 11 -20.70 2.97 -5.64
N THR A 12 -22.01 2.80 -5.63
CA THR A 12 -22.90 1.86 -6.34
C THR A 12 -23.10 0.45 -5.80
N GLY A 13 -24.35 0.19 -5.36
CA GLY A 13 -25.05 -1.06 -5.62
C GLY A 13 -25.05 -2.10 -4.52
N SER A 14 -25.07 -1.70 -3.28
CA SER A 14 -25.58 -2.42 -2.11
C SER A 14 -25.45 -1.48 -0.92
N ALA A 15 -26.43 -1.43 -0.04
CA ALA A 15 -26.39 -0.52 1.11
C ALA A 15 -25.02 -0.62 1.80
N ALA A 16 -24.18 0.39 1.58
CA ALA A 16 -22.83 0.42 2.11
C ALA A 16 -22.92 0.47 3.63
N LYS A 17 -22.51 -0.60 4.28
CA LYS A 17 -22.39 -0.64 5.74
C LYS A 17 -21.38 0.43 6.11
N THR A 18 -21.83 1.53 6.70
CA THR A 18 -20.93 2.59 7.17
C THR A 18 -20.03 2.02 8.25
N THR A 19 -18.76 1.80 7.93
CA THR A 19 -17.78 1.36 8.92
C THR A 19 -17.16 2.60 9.54
N THR A 20 -17.46 2.88 10.80
CA THR A 20 -16.77 3.92 11.55
C THR A 20 -15.38 3.39 11.93
N VAL A 21 -14.35 4.04 11.42
CA VAL A 21 -12.95 3.72 11.79
C VAL A 21 -12.53 4.66 12.90
N TYR A 22 -12.30 4.09 14.08
CA TYR A 22 -11.74 4.84 15.21
C TYR A 22 -10.20 4.77 15.12
N THR A 23 -9.57 5.93 15.10
CA THR A 23 -8.13 6.05 15.21
C THR A 23 -7.80 6.73 16.53
N ASN A 24 -7.09 6.03 17.42
CA ASN A 24 -6.50 6.65 18.60
C ASN A 24 -5.14 7.22 18.22
N TYR A 25 -5.08 8.54 18.10
CA TYR A 25 -3.82 9.24 17.94
C TYR A 25 -3.24 9.57 19.32
N ALA A 26 -1.93 9.43 19.46
CA ALA A 26 -1.22 9.77 20.70
C ALA A 26 -1.23 11.29 21.02
N LYS A 27 -1.56 12.11 20.02
CA LYS A 27 -1.58 13.58 20.13
C LYS A 27 -2.91 14.13 19.63
N THR A 28 -3.26 15.32 20.08
CA THR A 28 -4.41 16.08 19.57
C THR A 28 -4.15 16.56 18.13
N LEU A 29 -5.22 16.83 17.38
CA LEU A 29 -5.11 17.42 16.03
C LEU A 29 -4.26 18.69 16.02
N SER A 30 -4.48 19.59 16.99
CA SER A 30 -3.72 20.83 17.13
C SER A 30 -2.22 20.58 17.33
N ALA A 31 -1.86 19.57 18.14
CA ALA A 31 -0.46 19.20 18.36
C ALA A 31 0.20 18.62 17.09
N TYR A 32 -0.53 17.83 16.29
CA TYR A 32 -0.05 17.37 14.98
C TYR A 32 0.15 18.52 14.01
N VAL A 33 -0.84 19.41 13.86
CA VAL A 33 -0.75 20.59 12.99
C VAL A 33 0.46 21.45 13.36
N THR A 34 0.68 21.67 14.66
CA THR A 34 1.84 22.46 15.13
C THR A 34 3.16 21.78 14.77
N ALA A 35 3.25 20.46 14.96
CA ALA A 35 4.46 19.70 14.64
C ALA A 35 4.77 19.73 13.15
N GLU A 36 3.77 19.47 12.30
CA GLU A 36 3.93 19.48 10.84
C GLU A 36 4.31 20.87 10.32
N LYS A 37 3.65 21.91 10.81
CA LYS A 37 3.99 23.28 10.42
C LYS A 37 5.42 23.67 10.83
N LYS A 38 5.92 23.15 11.93
CA LYS A 38 7.30 23.35 12.37
C LYS A 38 8.31 22.65 11.44
N GLN A 39 7.99 21.42 11.00
CA GLN A 39 8.86 20.64 10.13
C GLN A 39 8.82 21.10 8.67
N HIS A 40 7.65 21.51 8.21
CA HIS A 40 7.38 21.89 6.82
C HIS A 40 6.71 23.27 6.73
N PRO A 41 7.39 24.37 7.10
CA PRO A 41 6.76 25.70 7.22
C PRO A 41 6.27 26.27 5.89
N ALA A 42 6.82 25.77 4.77
CA ALA A 42 6.52 26.26 3.43
C ALA A 42 6.52 25.14 2.38
N TYR A 43 5.81 25.35 1.29
CA TYR A 43 5.84 24.51 0.10
C TYR A 43 5.94 25.39 -1.14
N GLY A 44 6.85 25.06 -2.06
CA GLY A 44 7.08 25.87 -3.26
C GLY A 44 7.47 27.32 -2.97
N GLY A 45 8.21 27.58 -1.89
CA GLY A 45 8.62 28.92 -1.46
C GLY A 45 7.50 29.74 -0.78
N LYS A 46 6.29 29.19 -0.63
CA LYS A 46 5.16 29.87 0.01
C LYS A 46 4.88 29.28 1.40
N SER A 47 4.72 30.17 2.40
CA SER A 47 4.33 29.78 3.75
C SER A 47 2.94 29.12 3.75
N ILE A 48 2.79 28.02 4.49
CA ILE A 48 1.52 27.28 4.61
C ILE A 48 0.78 27.75 5.86
N SER A 49 -0.51 28.09 5.70
CA SER A 49 -1.34 28.52 6.82
C SER A 49 -1.71 27.36 7.75
N THR A 50 -1.96 27.66 9.03
CA THR A 50 -2.44 26.67 10.00
C THR A 50 -3.77 26.04 9.58
N SER A 51 -4.65 26.83 8.95
CA SER A 51 -5.93 26.32 8.43
C SER A 51 -5.74 25.30 7.32
N THR A 52 -4.79 25.53 6.44
CA THR A 52 -4.44 24.57 5.37
C THR A 52 -3.96 23.25 5.96
N TYR A 53 -3.02 23.28 6.91
CA TYR A 53 -2.60 22.06 7.62
C TYR A 53 -3.75 21.35 8.32
N THR A 54 -4.60 22.12 9.03
CA THR A 54 -5.76 21.55 9.71
C THR A 54 -6.70 20.84 8.73
N THR A 55 -6.88 21.36 7.53
CA THR A 55 -7.72 20.74 6.51
C THR A 55 -7.15 19.41 6.05
N TYR A 56 -5.86 19.37 5.71
CA TYR A 56 -5.24 18.15 5.17
C TYR A 56 -4.95 17.08 6.24
N ILE A 57 -4.69 17.48 7.49
CA ILE A 57 -4.42 16.54 8.58
C ILE A 57 -5.71 16.04 9.24
N ASN A 58 -6.82 16.75 9.09
CA ASN A 58 -8.10 16.34 9.69
C ASN A 58 -8.89 15.44 8.73
N PRO A 59 -8.97 14.11 8.98
CA PRO A 59 -9.70 13.19 8.11
C PRO A 59 -11.19 13.51 7.98
N ALA A 60 -11.77 14.26 8.91
CA ALA A 60 -13.17 14.70 8.84
C ALA A 60 -13.38 15.85 7.83
N LYS A 61 -12.32 16.59 7.50
CA LYS A 61 -12.39 17.72 6.57
C LYS A 61 -11.94 17.37 5.15
N ASP A 62 -10.99 16.48 5.02
CA ASP A 62 -10.49 16.03 3.71
C ASP A 62 -11.15 14.71 3.30
N ALA A 63 -12.33 14.82 2.69
CA ALA A 63 -13.07 13.66 2.19
C ALA A 63 -12.37 12.93 1.01
N THR A 64 -11.40 13.58 0.36
CA THR A 64 -10.69 13.02 -0.81
C THR A 64 -9.48 12.20 -0.39
N HIS A 65 -8.75 12.62 0.63
CA HIS A 65 -7.49 12.02 1.06
C HIS A 65 -7.56 11.38 2.45
N ASN A 66 -8.73 11.26 3.04
CA ASN A 66 -8.89 10.74 4.42
C ASN A 66 -8.45 9.27 4.57
N TYR A 67 -8.32 8.52 3.48
CA TYR A 67 -7.81 7.15 3.49
C TYR A 67 -6.33 7.04 3.94
N GLN A 68 -5.55 8.11 3.83
CA GLN A 68 -4.18 8.16 4.35
C GLN A 68 -4.09 7.96 5.87
N PHE A 69 -5.18 8.21 6.60
CA PHE A 69 -5.26 8.07 8.05
C PHE A 69 -5.80 6.71 8.50
N LEU A 70 -6.10 5.80 7.59
CA LEU A 70 -6.54 4.45 7.96
C LEU A 70 -5.40 3.66 8.60
N ARG A 71 -5.74 2.90 9.64
CA ARG A 71 -4.79 1.96 10.22
C ARG A 71 -4.48 0.85 9.23
N LEU A 72 -3.22 0.77 8.81
CA LEU A 72 -2.78 -0.21 7.82
C LEU A 72 -2.65 -1.63 8.39
N ASN A 73 -2.47 -1.74 9.71
CA ASN A 73 -2.41 -3.01 10.44
C ASN A 73 -3.82 -3.48 10.90
N THR A 74 -4.82 -3.30 10.06
CA THR A 74 -6.19 -3.73 10.33
C THR A 74 -6.80 -4.26 9.04
N TYR A 75 -7.10 -5.55 9.01
CA TYR A 75 -7.79 -6.16 7.88
C TYR A 75 -9.22 -5.62 7.78
N ARG A 76 -9.62 -5.16 6.60
CA ARG A 76 -10.99 -4.77 6.25
C ARG A 76 -11.46 -5.62 5.08
N PRO A 77 -12.60 -6.34 5.20
CA PRO A 77 -13.13 -7.13 4.11
C PRO A 77 -13.38 -6.27 2.86
N VAL A 78 -13.03 -6.80 1.70
CA VAL A 78 -13.25 -6.18 0.39
C VAL A 78 -14.05 -7.13 -0.50
N ASN A 79 -14.72 -6.58 -1.51
CA ASN A 79 -15.30 -7.39 -2.57
C ASN A 79 -14.18 -7.97 -3.44
N ALA A 80 -14.04 -9.31 -3.44
CA ALA A 80 -12.93 -9.98 -4.10
C ALA A 80 -12.90 -9.77 -5.62
N THR A 81 -14.08 -9.73 -6.27
CA THR A 81 -14.19 -9.48 -7.71
C THR A 81 -13.75 -8.06 -8.06
N ALA A 82 -14.28 -7.06 -7.34
CA ALA A 82 -13.89 -5.66 -7.56
C ALA A 82 -12.41 -5.43 -7.29
N TYR A 83 -11.86 -6.05 -6.24
CA TYR A 83 -10.45 -5.99 -5.89
C TYR A 83 -9.55 -6.58 -6.99
N ASN A 84 -9.89 -7.77 -7.49
CA ASN A 84 -9.14 -8.43 -8.56
C ASN A 84 -9.23 -7.64 -9.88
N ASN A 85 -10.39 -7.07 -10.19
CA ASN A 85 -10.57 -6.22 -11.37
C ASN A 85 -9.72 -4.95 -11.28
N LEU A 86 -9.66 -4.32 -10.11
CA LEU A 86 -8.79 -3.15 -9.88
C LEU A 86 -7.32 -3.52 -10.04
N LEU A 87 -6.88 -4.63 -9.44
CA LEU A 87 -5.51 -5.15 -9.60
C LEU A 87 -5.18 -5.34 -11.09
N ASN A 88 -6.03 -6.07 -11.83
CA ASN A 88 -5.84 -6.34 -13.24
C ASN A 88 -5.80 -5.07 -14.10
N LYS A 89 -6.65 -4.08 -13.78
CA LYS A 89 -6.68 -2.78 -14.47
C LYS A 89 -5.39 -2.00 -14.29
N LYS A 90 -4.77 -2.08 -13.12
CA LYS A 90 -3.54 -1.34 -12.79
C LYS A 90 -2.25 -2.04 -13.24
N LEU A 91 -2.25 -3.36 -13.32
CA LEU A 91 -1.10 -4.13 -13.77
C LEU A 91 -0.94 -4.04 -15.29
N LYS A 92 0.30 -3.95 -15.74
CA LYS A 92 0.66 -4.02 -17.16
C LYS A 92 0.41 -5.41 -17.73
N SER A 93 0.31 -5.50 -19.05
CA SER A 93 0.17 -6.78 -19.76
C SER A 93 1.36 -7.72 -19.44
N GLY A 94 1.10 -9.01 -19.37
CA GLY A 94 2.13 -10.03 -19.09
C GLY A 94 2.56 -10.12 -17.61
N SER A 95 2.01 -9.31 -16.70
CA SER A 95 2.33 -9.41 -15.28
C SER A 95 1.85 -10.75 -14.69
N VAL A 96 2.74 -11.45 -13.98
CA VAL A 96 2.42 -12.69 -13.24
C VAL A 96 1.48 -12.45 -12.05
N LEU A 97 1.29 -11.19 -11.66
CA LEU A 97 0.38 -10.79 -10.59
C LEU A 97 -1.08 -10.66 -11.04
N LYS A 98 -1.35 -10.74 -12.35
CA LYS A 98 -2.74 -10.74 -12.83
C LYS A 98 -3.52 -11.90 -12.26
N ASN A 99 -4.78 -11.65 -11.91
CA ASN A 99 -5.70 -12.61 -11.30
C ASN A 99 -5.25 -13.15 -9.92
N LYS A 100 -4.31 -12.48 -9.26
CA LYS A 100 -3.82 -12.84 -7.91
C LYS A 100 -4.51 -12.06 -6.78
N GLY A 101 -5.64 -11.41 -7.04
CA GLY A 101 -6.39 -10.65 -6.05
C GLY A 101 -6.75 -11.47 -4.82
N ASN A 102 -7.21 -12.72 -4.99
CA ASN A 102 -7.55 -13.60 -3.87
C ASN A 102 -6.33 -13.97 -3.01
N VAL A 103 -5.15 -14.10 -3.61
CA VAL A 103 -3.89 -14.36 -2.90
C VAL A 103 -3.54 -13.17 -2.01
N LEU A 104 -3.66 -11.95 -2.53
CA LEU A 104 -3.40 -10.73 -1.77
C LEU A 104 -4.43 -10.55 -0.63
N ILE A 105 -5.72 -10.81 -0.88
CA ILE A 105 -6.77 -10.76 0.14
C ILE A 105 -6.48 -11.77 1.26
N ALA A 106 -6.12 -13.00 0.90
CA ALA A 106 -5.77 -14.04 1.88
C ALA A 106 -4.55 -13.65 2.72
N ALA A 107 -3.51 -13.09 2.09
CA ALA A 107 -2.34 -12.58 2.79
C ALA A 107 -2.70 -11.41 3.72
N ALA A 108 -3.48 -10.44 3.22
CA ALA A 108 -3.95 -9.32 4.02
C ALA A 108 -4.72 -9.77 5.27
N LYS A 109 -5.61 -10.76 5.12
CA LYS A 109 -6.35 -11.36 6.23
C LYS A 109 -5.43 -12.06 7.22
N LYS A 110 -4.52 -12.89 6.72
CA LYS A 110 -3.58 -13.67 7.55
C LYS A 110 -2.69 -12.77 8.42
N TYR A 111 -2.22 -11.67 7.86
CA TYR A 111 -1.28 -10.76 8.54
C TYR A 111 -1.95 -9.51 9.11
N ASN A 112 -3.28 -9.46 9.12
CA ASN A 112 -4.07 -8.34 9.61
C ASN A 112 -3.66 -6.99 8.99
N ILE A 113 -3.47 -6.97 7.67
CA ILE A 113 -3.10 -5.79 6.89
C ILE A 113 -4.33 -5.30 6.12
N ASP A 114 -4.44 -3.99 5.91
CA ASP A 114 -5.45 -3.42 5.01
C ASP A 114 -5.23 -3.92 3.58
N PRO A 115 -6.21 -4.60 2.95
CA PRO A 115 -6.02 -5.19 1.63
C PRO A 115 -5.85 -4.13 0.52
N VAL A 116 -6.46 -2.95 0.65
CA VAL A 116 -6.30 -1.88 -0.34
C VAL A 116 -4.88 -1.31 -0.29
N TYR A 117 -4.35 -1.12 0.92
CA TYR A 117 -2.95 -0.75 1.09
C TYR A 117 -2.01 -1.79 0.48
N LEU A 118 -2.23 -3.08 0.79
CA LEU A 118 -1.40 -4.16 0.24
C LEU A 118 -1.43 -4.20 -1.29
N LEU A 119 -2.60 -3.94 -1.91
CA LEU A 119 -2.74 -3.84 -3.36
C LEU A 119 -1.92 -2.67 -3.92
N CYS A 120 -2.05 -1.49 -3.33
CA CYS A 120 -1.33 -0.29 -3.78
C CYS A 120 0.19 -0.48 -3.64
N GLN A 121 0.64 -1.03 -2.52
CA GLN A 121 2.04 -1.33 -2.28
C GLN A 121 2.57 -2.36 -3.29
N THR A 122 1.82 -3.44 -3.53
CA THR A 122 2.19 -4.45 -4.53
C THR A 122 2.36 -3.84 -5.92
N ILE A 123 1.44 -2.99 -6.35
CA ILE A 123 1.52 -2.31 -7.66
C ILE A 123 2.74 -1.41 -7.72
N LEU A 124 2.99 -0.61 -6.69
CA LEU A 124 4.09 0.35 -6.63
C LEU A 124 5.45 -0.36 -6.65
N GLU A 125 5.67 -1.29 -5.72
CA GLU A 125 6.96 -1.96 -5.54
C GLU A 125 7.32 -2.89 -6.72
N THR A 126 6.35 -3.35 -7.46
CA THR A 126 6.58 -4.21 -8.63
C THR A 126 6.64 -3.45 -9.94
N GLY A 127 6.60 -2.12 -9.92
CA GLY A 127 6.54 -1.31 -11.14
C GLY A 127 5.37 -1.70 -12.02
N TYR A 128 4.16 -1.76 -11.45
CA TYR A 128 2.93 -2.22 -12.10
C TYR A 128 3.02 -3.69 -12.57
N GLY A 129 3.75 -4.51 -11.82
CA GLY A 129 3.95 -5.92 -12.12
C GLY A 129 4.92 -6.19 -13.27
N GLN A 130 5.80 -5.24 -13.61
CA GLN A 130 6.76 -5.38 -14.71
C GLN A 130 8.21 -5.53 -14.24
N SER A 131 8.50 -5.32 -12.95
CA SER A 131 9.88 -5.48 -12.48
C SER A 131 10.36 -6.91 -12.69
N VAL A 132 11.60 -7.07 -13.11
CA VAL A 132 12.21 -8.40 -13.36
C VAL A 132 12.12 -9.30 -12.13
N LEU A 133 12.21 -8.70 -10.93
CA LEU A 133 12.10 -9.42 -9.67
C LEU A 133 10.67 -9.92 -9.43
N SER A 134 9.66 -9.12 -9.78
CA SER A 134 8.25 -9.48 -9.59
C SER A 134 7.75 -10.55 -10.57
N GLN A 135 8.39 -10.68 -11.73
CA GLN A 135 8.03 -11.71 -12.71
C GLN A 135 8.49 -13.11 -12.31
N GLY A 136 9.32 -13.23 -11.30
CA GLY A 136 10.02 -14.46 -11.01
C GLY A 136 10.96 -14.85 -12.16
N LYS A 137 11.99 -15.60 -11.86
CA LYS A 137 12.80 -16.25 -12.91
C LYS A 137 12.67 -17.74 -12.75
N SER A 138 12.25 -18.41 -13.82
CA SER A 138 12.43 -19.84 -13.95
C SER A 138 13.92 -20.12 -14.01
N VAL A 139 14.47 -20.76 -13.01
CA VAL A 139 15.85 -21.22 -13.02
C VAL A 139 15.85 -22.60 -13.67
N THR A 140 16.20 -22.66 -14.94
CA THR A 140 16.20 -23.91 -15.72
C THR A 140 17.45 -24.76 -15.49
N SER A 141 18.51 -24.22 -14.86
CA SER A 141 19.68 -24.98 -14.47
C SER A 141 20.18 -24.51 -13.10
N VAL A 142 20.32 -25.46 -12.21
CA VAL A 142 20.85 -25.27 -10.87
C VAL A 142 22.32 -25.61 -10.90
N VAL A 143 23.20 -24.62 -10.82
CA VAL A 143 24.59 -24.87 -10.45
C VAL A 143 24.63 -25.03 -8.95
N SER A 144 24.93 -26.24 -8.48
CA SER A 144 24.79 -26.67 -7.11
C SER A 144 25.26 -25.64 -6.08
N GLY A 145 24.36 -25.23 -5.20
CA GLY A 145 24.69 -24.59 -3.94
C GLY A 145 24.80 -23.07 -3.92
N LYS A 146 24.36 -22.32 -4.93
CA LYS A 146 24.54 -20.85 -4.95
C LYS A 146 23.26 -20.11 -5.31
N SER A 147 22.82 -19.14 -4.50
CA SER A 147 21.69 -18.26 -4.80
C SER A 147 22.03 -17.14 -5.79
N VAL A 148 20.99 -16.63 -6.47
CA VAL A 148 21.16 -15.59 -7.48
C VAL A 148 21.57 -14.28 -6.82
N VAL A 149 22.76 -13.80 -7.12
CA VAL A 149 23.20 -12.44 -6.86
C VAL A 149 23.10 -11.66 -8.17
N LYS A 150 22.34 -10.56 -8.15
CA LYS A 150 22.22 -9.68 -9.31
C LYS A 150 22.98 -8.40 -9.10
N ASP A 151 23.61 -7.94 -10.15
CA ASP A 151 24.04 -6.56 -10.26
C ASP A 151 22.81 -5.65 -10.24
N ARG A 152 22.79 -4.68 -9.31
CA ARG A 152 21.67 -3.76 -9.14
C ARG A 152 21.52 -2.76 -10.29
N SER A 153 22.59 -2.46 -11.01
CA SER A 153 22.59 -1.49 -12.11
C SER A 153 22.16 -2.10 -13.43
N THR A 154 22.59 -3.33 -13.70
CA THR A 154 22.36 -4.01 -14.99
C THR A 154 21.25 -5.05 -14.95
N GLY A 155 20.81 -5.46 -13.74
CA GLY A 155 19.88 -6.56 -13.54
C GLY A 155 20.42 -7.93 -13.93
N LYS A 156 21.69 -8.03 -14.35
CA LYS A 156 22.33 -9.30 -14.74
C LYS A 156 22.58 -10.18 -13.52
N VAL A 157 22.33 -11.47 -13.68
CA VAL A 157 22.68 -12.48 -12.68
C VAL A 157 24.18 -12.66 -12.66
N THR A 158 24.81 -12.34 -11.54
CA THR A 158 26.25 -12.42 -11.32
C THR A 158 26.66 -13.62 -10.45
N GLY A 159 25.69 -14.29 -9.82
CA GLY A 159 25.92 -15.46 -8.97
C GLY A 159 24.64 -16.00 -8.36
N PHE A 160 24.76 -17.03 -7.52
CA PHE A 160 23.64 -17.67 -6.83
C PHE A 160 23.95 -17.83 -5.34
N LYS A 161 22.98 -17.57 -4.45
CA LYS A 161 23.09 -17.87 -3.01
C LYS A 161 22.04 -18.87 -2.59
N THR A 162 22.28 -19.75 -1.64
CA THR A 162 21.25 -20.58 -0.99
C THR A 162 21.03 -20.15 0.44
N VAL A 163 19.78 -20.25 0.90
CA VAL A 163 19.46 -20.21 2.32
C VAL A 163 18.83 -21.56 2.64
N ASN A 164 19.46 -22.31 3.56
CA ASN A 164 19.05 -23.66 3.97
C ASN A 164 18.85 -24.63 2.79
N GLY A 165 19.74 -24.59 1.82
CA GLY A 165 19.72 -25.49 0.67
C GLY A 165 18.58 -25.27 -0.33
N LYS A 166 17.77 -24.22 -0.15
CA LYS A 166 16.70 -23.82 -1.10
C LYS A 166 17.04 -22.47 -1.72
N TYR A 167 16.81 -22.37 -3.02
CA TYR A 167 16.94 -21.11 -3.75
C TYR A 167 15.82 -20.16 -3.37
N ILE A 168 16.15 -18.89 -3.15
CA ILE A 168 15.20 -17.81 -2.96
C ILE A 168 15.02 -17.07 -4.30
#